data_8f74c850ccf7dd528982f3e78b907363
#
_entry.id   8f74c850ccf7dd528982f3e78b907363
#
_cell.length_a   1.000
_cell.length_b   1.000
_cell.length_c   1.000
_cell.angle_alpha   90.00
_cell.angle_beta   90.00
_cell.angle_gamma   90.00
#
_symmetry.space_group_name_H-M   'P 1'
#
loop_
_entity.id
_entity.type
_entity.pdbx_description
1 polymer ?
#
loop_
_entity_poly.entity_id
_entity_poly.type
_entity_poly.pdbx_seq_one_letter_code
_entity_poly.pdbx_strand_id
1 'polypeptide(L)'
;MNELTKEWKVSGYFGSKAASGLFQNIISMMPPHETYIETHLGGCAIMKRKPPALNNIGIDIDPEPLSNYDGAYPVRLVNECAHHFLSHYDYTGNELIYCDPPYLRAIRSSLRRYRFEYTQQDHVRLLTLLKSLPCNIILSGYPSSLYDDLLKDWRTIELQAMTRGGPRTEK
;
A
#
# COMPACT_ATOMS: atom_id res chain seq x y z
N MET A 1 12.82 -22.05 13.30
CA MET A 1 12.16 -20.85 13.85
C MET A 1 12.20 -19.79 12.77
N ASN A 2 11.07 -19.53 12.14
CA ASN A 2 11.00 -18.59 11.02
C ASN A 2 10.91 -17.15 11.53
N GLU A 3 11.99 -16.41 11.40
CA GLU A 3 12.07 -14.94 11.63
C GLU A 3 11.45 -14.12 10.48
N LEU A 4 10.35 -14.52 9.87
CA LEU A 4 10.13 -14.12 8.48
C LEU A 4 8.80 -13.49 8.12
N THR A 5 8.13 -12.79 8.99
CA THR A 5 7.13 -11.83 8.52
C THR A 5 7.47 -10.45 9.03
N LYS A 6 8.16 -9.65 8.20
CA LYS A 6 8.38 -8.23 8.51
C LYS A 6 7.18 -7.46 7.98
N GLU A 7 6.26 -7.20 8.88
CA GLU A 7 5.07 -6.40 8.62
C GLU A 7 5.35 -4.94 8.97
N TRP A 8 5.08 -4.02 8.04
CA TRP A 8 5.37 -2.60 8.19
C TRP A 8 4.13 -1.76 7.93
N LYS A 9 3.83 -0.86 8.86
CA LYS A 9 2.84 0.20 8.67
C LYS A 9 3.59 1.51 8.41
N VAL A 10 3.32 2.13 7.28
CA VAL A 10 3.83 3.46 6.94
C VAL A 10 2.71 4.47 7.14
N SER A 11 2.86 5.36 8.12
CA SER A 11 1.93 6.46 8.33
C SER A 11 2.49 7.76 7.75
N GLY A 12 1.69 8.51 7.02
CA GLY A 12 2.16 9.75 6.41
C GLY A 12 1.11 10.45 5.55
N TYR A 13 1.41 11.67 5.19
CA TYR A 13 0.52 12.66 4.60
C TYR A 13 0.05 12.34 3.15
N PHE A 14 -1.16 12.83 2.82
CA PHE A 14 -1.80 12.75 1.50
C PHE A 14 -1.02 13.55 0.45
N GLY A 15 -0.47 12.88 -0.54
CA GLY A 15 0.20 13.47 -1.69
C GLY A 15 0.67 12.38 -2.63
N SER A 16 0.94 12.72 -3.89
CA SER A 16 1.59 11.77 -4.79
C SER A 16 2.90 11.31 -4.16
N LYS A 17 3.03 10.03 -3.88
CA LYS A 17 4.25 9.45 -3.30
C LYS A 17 5.50 9.75 -4.14
N ALA A 18 5.29 10.09 -5.42
CA ALA A 18 6.33 10.54 -6.34
C ALA A 18 6.91 11.92 -6.01
N ALA A 19 6.10 12.82 -5.43
CA ALA A 19 6.49 14.23 -5.23
C ALA A 19 7.25 14.48 -3.92
N SER A 20 7.22 13.55 -2.96
CA SER A 20 7.68 13.76 -1.59
C SER A 20 8.96 13.01 -1.20
N GLY A 21 9.58 12.28 -2.11
CA GLY A 21 10.68 11.36 -1.76
C GLY A 21 10.25 10.13 -0.96
N LEU A 22 8.96 10.02 -0.67
CA LEU A 22 8.39 8.96 0.16
C LEU A 22 8.60 7.57 -0.45
N PHE A 23 8.59 7.47 -1.78
CA PHE A 23 8.77 6.20 -2.46
C PHE A 23 10.16 5.60 -2.23
N GLN A 24 11.23 6.43 -2.11
CA GLN A 24 12.57 5.92 -1.81
C GLN A 24 12.59 5.23 -0.44
N ASN A 25 11.95 5.84 0.56
CA ASN A 25 11.85 5.27 1.89
C ASN A 25 11.07 3.95 1.87
N ILE A 26 9.94 3.90 1.18
CA ILE A 26 9.14 2.68 1.04
C ILE A 26 9.96 1.57 0.35
N ILE A 27 10.63 1.88 -0.77
CA ILE A 27 11.45 0.91 -1.51
C ILE A 27 12.62 0.42 -0.66
N SER A 28 13.29 1.30 0.10
CA SER A 28 14.42 0.91 0.95
C SER A 28 14.04 -0.02 2.10
N MET A 29 12.78 -0.07 2.49
CA MET A 29 12.26 -0.98 3.52
C MET A 29 11.83 -2.35 3.00
N MET A 30 11.79 -2.54 1.67
CA MET A 30 11.33 -3.79 1.08
C MET A 30 12.31 -4.93 1.39
N PRO A 31 11.85 -6.01 2.02
CA PRO A 31 12.67 -7.21 2.19
C PRO A 31 12.87 -7.91 0.83
N PRO A 32 13.82 -8.85 0.71
CA PRO A 32 13.94 -9.72 -0.45
C PRO A 32 12.62 -10.42 -0.75
N HIS A 33 12.24 -10.48 -2.03
CA HIS A 33 11.01 -11.10 -2.50
C HIS A 33 11.14 -11.53 -3.96
N GLU A 34 10.42 -12.57 -4.34
CA GLU A 34 10.36 -13.07 -5.72
C GLU A 34 9.14 -12.53 -6.46
N THR A 35 8.05 -12.33 -5.74
CA THR A 35 6.81 -11.76 -6.28
C THR A 35 6.46 -10.46 -5.56
N TYR A 36 6.23 -9.41 -6.32
CA TYR A 36 5.75 -8.13 -5.82
C TYR A 36 4.30 -7.91 -6.22
N ILE A 37 3.46 -7.65 -5.25
CA ILE A 37 2.03 -7.39 -5.45
C ILE A 37 1.72 -5.98 -4.93
N GLU A 38 1.28 -5.07 -5.81
CA GLU A 38 0.81 -3.75 -5.43
C GLU A 38 -0.70 -3.68 -5.57
N THR A 39 -1.39 -3.52 -4.45
CA THR A 39 -2.85 -3.32 -4.43
C THR A 39 -3.19 -1.85 -4.41
N HIS A 40 -4.38 -1.48 -4.95
CA HIS A 40 -4.80 -0.09 -5.09
C HIS A 40 -3.77 0.71 -5.88
N LEU A 41 -3.46 0.22 -7.08
CA LEU A 41 -2.31 0.62 -7.92
C LEU A 41 -2.28 2.13 -8.18
N GLY A 42 -3.45 2.76 -8.40
CA GLY A 42 -3.58 4.20 -8.59
C GLY A 42 -2.56 4.77 -9.56
N GLY A 43 -1.78 5.76 -9.13
CA GLY A 43 -0.72 6.38 -9.94
C GLY A 43 0.54 5.54 -10.14
N CYS A 44 0.60 4.31 -9.66
CA CYS A 44 1.70 3.35 -9.81
C CYS A 44 3.06 3.89 -9.33
N ALA A 45 3.06 4.75 -8.32
CA ALA A 45 4.27 5.48 -7.94
C ALA A 45 5.40 4.57 -7.44
N ILE A 46 5.06 3.50 -6.75
CA ILE A 46 6.03 2.52 -6.24
C ILE A 46 6.38 1.52 -7.34
N MET A 47 5.37 0.90 -7.98
CA MET A 47 5.56 -0.09 -9.04
C MET A 47 6.52 0.41 -10.15
N LYS A 48 6.37 1.65 -10.58
CA LYS A 48 7.22 2.24 -11.66
C LYS A 48 8.67 2.52 -11.25
N ARG A 49 8.95 2.61 -9.96
CA ARG A 49 10.26 3.10 -9.45
C ARG A 49 11.08 2.06 -8.73
N LYS A 50 10.45 0.99 -8.24
CA LYS A 50 11.19 -0.11 -7.61
C LYS A 50 11.91 -0.96 -8.66
N PRO A 51 13.03 -1.59 -8.33
CA PRO A 51 13.58 -2.66 -9.16
C PRO A 51 12.53 -3.78 -9.37
N PRO A 52 12.42 -4.37 -10.57
CA PRO A 52 11.47 -5.45 -10.82
C PRO A 52 11.79 -6.68 -9.95
N ALA A 53 10.76 -7.35 -9.47
CA ALA A 53 10.83 -8.72 -8.96
C ALA A 53 10.76 -9.72 -10.13
N LEU A 54 10.90 -11.01 -9.86
CA LEU A 54 10.68 -12.04 -10.89
C LEU A 54 9.25 -11.97 -11.42
N ASN A 55 8.28 -11.79 -10.52
CA ASN A 55 6.88 -11.59 -10.86
C ASN A 55 6.39 -10.26 -10.27
N ASN A 56 5.70 -9.47 -11.08
CA ASN A 56 5.13 -8.19 -10.66
C ASN A 56 3.64 -8.17 -10.99
N ILE A 57 2.80 -7.88 -10.00
CA ILE A 57 1.34 -7.88 -10.12
C ILE A 57 0.80 -6.55 -9.59
N GLY A 58 0.04 -5.86 -10.43
CA GLY A 58 -0.65 -4.62 -10.07
C GLY A 58 -2.17 -4.83 -10.08
N ILE A 59 -2.84 -4.45 -9.00
CA ILE A 59 -4.26 -4.68 -8.81
C ILE A 59 -4.96 -3.35 -8.56
N ASP A 60 -6.02 -3.11 -9.27
CA ASP A 60 -6.93 -2.01 -8.97
C ASP A 60 -8.36 -2.39 -9.33
N ILE A 61 -9.32 -1.95 -8.53
CA ILE A 61 -10.75 -2.08 -8.84
C ILE A 61 -11.17 -1.11 -9.95
N ASP A 62 -10.48 0.05 -10.04
CA ASP A 62 -10.66 1.00 -11.12
C ASP A 62 -9.82 0.57 -12.33
N PRO A 63 -10.41 0.36 -13.51
CA PRO A 63 -9.66 -0.01 -14.71
C PRO A 63 -8.78 1.12 -15.27
N GLU A 64 -9.04 2.38 -14.91
CA GLU A 64 -8.32 3.53 -15.45
C GLU A 64 -6.83 3.53 -15.08
N PRO A 65 -6.39 3.32 -13.82
CA PRO A 65 -4.99 3.19 -13.49
C PRO A 65 -4.28 2.05 -14.25
N LEU A 66 -4.98 0.95 -14.47
CA LEU A 66 -4.43 -0.21 -15.17
C LEU A 66 -4.20 0.08 -16.65
N SER A 67 -5.17 0.73 -17.30
CA SER A 67 -5.06 1.11 -18.73
C SER A 67 -3.99 2.18 -18.97
N ASN A 68 -3.67 2.97 -17.98
CA ASN A 68 -2.67 4.04 -18.04
C ASN A 68 -1.28 3.62 -17.53
N TYR A 69 -1.08 2.33 -17.24
CA TYR A 69 0.23 1.85 -16.79
C TYR A 69 1.27 1.94 -17.93
N ASP A 70 2.34 2.69 -17.68
CA ASP A 70 3.44 2.96 -18.61
C ASP A 70 4.82 2.62 -17.99
N GLY A 71 4.87 1.64 -17.11
CA GLY A 71 6.11 1.22 -16.44
C GLY A 71 7.13 0.59 -17.38
N ALA A 72 8.39 0.60 -16.96
CA ALA A 72 9.52 0.15 -17.77
C ALA A 72 9.69 -1.38 -17.87
N TYR A 73 8.92 -2.15 -17.14
CA TYR A 73 9.01 -3.62 -17.08
C TYR A 73 7.62 -4.28 -17.07
N PRO A 74 7.52 -5.55 -17.48
CA PRO A 74 6.25 -6.26 -17.50
C PRO A 74 5.62 -6.39 -16.12
N VAL A 75 4.33 -6.08 -16.03
CA VAL A 75 3.49 -6.24 -14.85
C VAL A 75 2.20 -6.93 -15.27
N ARG A 76 1.79 -7.96 -14.53
CA ARG A 76 0.47 -8.55 -14.65
C ARG A 76 -0.54 -7.59 -14.02
N LEU A 77 -1.33 -6.94 -14.84
CA LEU A 77 -2.39 -6.01 -14.39
C LEU A 77 -3.70 -6.77 -14.20
N VAL A 78 -4.34 -6.58 -13.05
CA VAL A 78 -5.55 -7.29 -12.67
C VAL A 78 -6.61 -6.28 -12.24
N ASN A 79 -7.74 -6.25 -12.97
CA ASN A 79 -8.87 -5.40 -12.62
C ASN A 79 -9.79 -6.16 -11.67
N GLU A 80 -9.54 -6.05 -10.39
CA GLU A 80 -10.25 -6.80 -9.36
C GLU A 80 -10.20 -6.09 -8.00
N CYS A 81 -11.13 -6.45 -7.13
CA CYS A 81 -11.10 -6.03 -5.73
C CYS A 81 -9.89 -6.65 -5.01
N ALA A 82 -9.10 -5.83 -4.31
CA ALA A 82 -7.93 -6.28 -3.57
C ALA A 82 -8.25 -7.39 -2.54
N HIS A 83 -9.38 -7.29 -1.83
CA HIS A 83 -9.80 -8.33 -0.87
C HIS A 83 -10.02 -9.67 -1.56
N HIS A 84 -10.70 -9.66 -2.72
CA HIS A 84 -10.98 -10.88 -3.45
C HIS A 84 -9.69 -11.50 -3.99
N PHE A 85 -8.86 -10.72 -4.67
CA PHE A 85 -7.58 -11.21 -5.19
C PHE A 85 -6.71 -11.80 -4.09
N LEU A 86 -6.47 -11.04 -3.01
CA LEU A 86 -5.57 -11.46 -1.93
C LEU A 86 -6.08 -12.69 -1.19
N SER A 87 -7.41 -12.89 -1.07
CA SER A 87 -7.98 -14.06 -0.40
C SER A 87 -7.93 -15.34 -1.23
N HIS A 88 -7.69 -15.24 -2.56
CA HIS A 88 -7.67 -16.38 -3.48
C HIS A 88 -6.30 -16.60 -4.14
N TYR A 89 -5.30 -15.80 -3.78
CA TYR A 89 -3.95 -15.95 -4.32
C TYR A 89 -3.23 -17.13 -3.66
N ASP A 90 -2.52 -17.93 -4.46
CA ASP A 90 -1.74 -19.05 -3.98
C ASP A 90 -0.36 -18.59 -3.52
N TYR A 91 -0.22 -18.36 -2.22
CA TYR A 91 1.01 -17.86 -1.61
C TYR A 91 2.10 -18.94 -1.51
N THR A 92 3.33 -18.55 -1.85
CA THR A 92 4.54 -19.39 -1.69
C THR A 92 5.35 -19.00 -0.45
N GLY A 93 5.08 -17.83 0.15
CA GLY A 93 5.84 -17.23 1.24
C GLY A 93 6.95 -16.28 0.79
N ASN A 94 7.18 -16.15 -0.52
CA ASN A 94 8.21 -15.27 -1.11
C ASN A 94 7.61 -13.99 -1.71
N GLU A 95 6.38 -13.66 -1.35
CA GLU A 95 5.71 -12.45 -1.81
C GLU A 95 6.02 -11.26 -0.90
N LEU A 96 6.01 -10.08 -1.52
CA LEU A 96 5.87 -8.79 -0.85
C LEU A 96 4.62 -8.11 -1.38
N ILE A 97 3.68 -7.83 -0.49
CA ILE A 97 2.51 -7.01 -0.79
C ILE A 97 2.79 -5.57 -0.36
N TYR A 98 2.59 -4.63 -1.27
CA TYR A 98 2.46 -3.21 -0.95
C TYR A 98 0.98 -2.82 -1.07
N CYS A 99 0.41 -2.34 0.03
CA CYS A 99 -1.00 -1.99 0.13
C CYS A 99 -1.16 -0.50 0.48
N ASP A 100 -1.84 0.24 -0.38
CA ASP A 100 -2.12 1.68 -0.22
C ASP A 100 -3.61 1.97 -0.45
N PRO A 101 -4.49 1.53 0.46
CA PRO A 101 -5.94 1.66 0.29
C PRO A 101 -6.37 3.12 0.36
N PRO A 102 -7.56 3.46 -0.18
CA PRO A 102 -8.17 4.77 0.04
C PRO A 102 -8.22 5.08 1.53
N TYR A 103 -7.71 6.24 1.94
CA TYR A 103 -7.63 6.58 3.36
C TYR A 103 -9.01 6.82 3.99
N LEU A 104 -9.12 6.50 5.27
CA LEU A 104 -10.33 6.72 6.07
C LEU A 104 -10.85 8.15 5.87
N ARG A 105 -12.13 8.28 5.55
CA ARG A 105 -12.78 9.56 5.24
C ARG A 105 -12.74 10.55 6.41
N ALA A 106 -12.80 10.05 7.63
CA ALA A 106 -12.77 10.86 8.86
C ALA A 106 -11.44 11.59 9.09
N ILE A 107 -10.35 11.15 8.44
CA ILE A 107 -8.99 11.66 8.68
C ILE A 107 -8.49 12.51 7.51
N ARG A 108 -9.23 12.57 6.41
CA ARG A 108 -8.82 13.34 5.22
C ARG A 108 -9.18 14.81 5.35
N SER A 109 -8.19 15.67 5.18
CA SER A 109 -8.39 17.12 5.06
C SER A 109 -8.94 17.55 3.70
N SER A 110 -8.86 16.70 2.67
CA SER A 110 -9.33 17.02 1.33
C SER A 110 -10.73 16.49 1.06
N LEU A 111 -11.57 17.35 0.44
CA LEU A 111 -12.90 16.98 -0.04
C LEU A 111 -12.87 16.07 -1.28
N ARG A 112 -11.67 15.78 -1.82
CA ARG A 112 -11.52 14.90 -2.97
C ARG A 112 -12.00 13.49 -2.62
N ARG A 113 -12.99 13.00 -3.35
CA ARG A 113 -13.50 11.64 -3.25
C ARG A 113 -12.66 10.73 -4.13
N TYR A 114 -12.34 9.54 -3.61
CA TYR A 114 -11.92 8.45 -4.48
C TYR A 114 -13.12 7.97 -5.28
N ARG A 115 -12.89 7.49 -6.47
CA ARG A 115 -13.96 6.89 -7.29
C ARG A 115 -14.56 5.65 -6.63
N PHE A 116 -13.70 4.91 -5.92
CA PHE A 116 -14.08 3.76 -5.09
C PHE A 116 -13.59 4.03 -3.66
N GLU A 117 -14.54 4.38 -2.79
CA GLU A 117 -14.27 4.71 -1.39
C GLU A 117 -14.29 3.45 -0.53
N TYR A 118 -13.46 3.43 0.51
CA TYR A 118 -13.51 2.43 1.55
C TYR A 118 -14.32 2.93 2.75
N THR A 119 -15.22 2.07 3.23
CA THR A 119 -15.88 2.25 4.53
C THR A 119 -14.94 1.80 5.66
N GLN A 120 -15.25 2.17 6.90
CA GLN A 120 -14.51 1.65 8.06
C GLN A 120 -14.53 0.11 8.10
N GLN A 121 -15.65 -0.51 7.72
CA GLN A 121 -15.78 -1.96 7.67
C GLN A 121 -14.87 -2.58 6.59
N ASP A 122 -14.67 -1.91 5.46
CA ASP A 122 -13.74 -2.37 4.43
C ASP A 122 -12.30 -2.33 4.93
N HIS A 123 -11.93 -1.31 5.71
CA HIS A 123 -10.63 -1.26 6.37
C HIS A 123 -10.45 -2.39 7.37
N VAL A 124 -11.44 -2.65 8.23
CA VAL A 124 -11.38 -3.77 9.18
C VAL A 124 -11.17 -5.09 8.46
N ARG A 125 -11.94 -5.35 7.40
CA ARG A 125 -11.81 -6.58 6.59
C ARG A 125 -10.43 -6.68 5.93
N LEU A 126 -9.93 -5.59 5.36
CA LEU A 126 -8.60 -5.56 4.74
C LEU A 126 -7.51 -5.86 5.76
N LEU A 127 -7.49 -5.16 6.88
CA LEU A 127 -6.47 -5.34 7.93
C LEU A 127 -6.49 -6.75 8.51
N THR A 128 -7.69 -7.30 8.73
CA THR A 128 -7.85 -8.69 9.20
C THR A 128 -7.29 -9.68 8.19
N LEU A 129 -7.59 -9.48 6.89
CA LEU A 129 -7.05 -10.32 5.82
C LEU A 129 -5.52 -10.22 5.77
N LEU A 130 -4.96 -9.01 5.72
CA LEU A 130 -3.51 -8.80 5.64
C LEU A 130 -2.77 -9.52 6.78
N LYS A 131 -3.30 -9.47 8.00
CA LYS A 131 -2.71 -10.18 9.16
C LYS A 131 -2.69 -11.69 9.03
N SER A 132 -3.52 -12.27 8.20
CA SER A 132 -3.60 -13.72 8.01
C SER A 132 -2.71 -14.26 6.87
N LEU A 133 -2.13 -13.37 6.06
CA LEU A 133 -1.38 -13.77 4.87
C LEU A 133 0.03 -14.24 5.23
N PRO A 134 0.53 -15.34 4.62
CA PRO A 134 1.84 -15.91 4.93
C PRO A 134 2.98 -15.27 4.13
N CYS A 135 3.03 -13.93 4.06
CA CYS A 135 4.01 -13.20 3.25
C CYS A 135 4.40 -11.87 3.89
N ASN A 136 5.37 -11.17 3.30
CA ASN A 136 5.76 -9.84 3.76
C ASN A 136 4.76 -8.78 3.27
N ILE A 137 4.46 -7.80 4.14
CA ILE A 137 3.49 -6.75 3.83
C ILE A 137 4.03 -5.38 4.23
N ILE A 138 3.86 -4.41 3.36
CA ILE A 138 4.00 -2.98 3.66
C ILE A 138 2.65 -2.32 3.41
N LEU A 139 2.13 -1.67 4.44
CA LEU A 139 0.83 -0.98 4.39
C LEU A 139 1.03 0.52 4.60
N SER A 140 0.53 1.32 3.68
CA SER A 140 0.45 2.78 3.83
C SER A 140 -0.89 3.20 4.40
N GLY A 141 -0.87 4.17 5.32
CA GLY A 141 -2.10 4.71 5.91
C GLY A 141 -1.82 5.93 6.77
N TYR A 142 -2.88 6.64 7.17
CA TYR A 142 -2.80 7.64 8.20
C TYR A 142 -2.86 7.02 9.59
N PRO A 143 -2.25 7.67 10.60
CA PRO A 143 -2.48 7.31 11.99
C PRO A 143 -3.97 7.34 12.30
N SER A 144 -4.47 6.28 12.92
CA SER A 144 -5.84 6.20 13.42
C SER A 144 -5.94 5.12 14.49
N SER A 145 -6.83 5.32 15.47
CA SER A 145 -7.07 4.33 16.50
C SER A 145 -7.41 2.95 15.92
N LEU A 146 -8.19 2.90 14.84
CA LEU A 146 -8.50 1.65 14.15
C LEU A 146 -7.26 0.89 13.71
N TYR A 147 -6.31 1.60 13.06
CA TYR A 147 -5.07 0.99 12.57
C TYR A 147 -4.13 0.64 13.73
N ASP A 148 -4.07 1.50 14.75
CA ASP A 148 -3.21 1.28 15.91
C ASP A 148 -3.69 0.08 16.73
N ASP A 149 -5.00 -0.08 16.91
CA ASP A 149 -5.59 -1.21 17.65
C ASP A 149 -5.42 -2.54 16.90
N LEU A 150 -5.71 -2.57 15.60
CA LEU A 150 -5.66 -3.80 14.81
C LEU A 150 -4.24 -4.23 14.44
N LEU A 151 -3.29 -3.29 14.31
CA LEU A 151 -1.92 -3.52 13.88
C LEU A 151 -0.90 -3.25 14.99
N LYS A 152 -1.29 -3.39 16.26
CA LYS A 152 -0.44 -3.12 17.43
C LYS A 152 0.89 -3.91 17.42
N ASP A 153 0.88 -5.08 16.80
CA ASP A 153 2.04 -5.97 16.71
C ASP A 153 2.92 -5.68 15.48
N TRP A 154 2.48 -4.77 14.59
CA TRP A 154 3.22 -4.38 13.40
C TRP A 154 4.23 -3.27 13.71
N ARG A 155 5.34 -3.29 12.98
CA ARG A 155 6.29 -2.17 13.01
C ARG A 155 5.68 -0.96 12.34
N THR A 156 5.74 0.20 13.00
CA THR A 156 5.24 1.47 12.48
C THR A 156 6.41 2.41 12.20
N ILE A 157 6.41 3.03 11.02
CA ILE A 157 7.33 4.09 10.65
C ILE A 157 6.51 5.29 10.24
N GLU A 158 6.76 6.42 10.88
CA GLU A 158 6.16 7.70 10.51
C GLU A 158 7.06 8.41 9.50
N LEU A 159 6.51 8.70 8.32
CA LEU A 159 7.19 9.44 7.28
C LEU A 159 6.48 10.76 7.04
N GLN A 160 7.22 11.86 7.18
CA GLN A 160 6.71 13.19 6.86
C GLN A 160 6.82 13.43 5.35
N ALA A 161 5.69 13.63 4.68
CA ALA A 161 5.70 14.06 3.29
C ALA A 161 6.03 15.56 3.23
N MET A 162 7.11 15.90 2.53
CA MET A 162 7.43 17.30 2.25
C MET A 162 6.43 17.86 1.26
N THR A 163 5.61 18.82 1.65
CA THR A 163 4.78 19.60 0.74
C THR A 163 5.57 20.80 0.21
N ARG A 164 5.30 21.25 -1.01
CA ARG A 164 5.94 22.44 -1.62
C ARG A 164 5.74 23.75 -0.83
N GLY A 165 5.13 23.71 0.35
CA GLY A 165 4.83 24.87 1.20
C GLY A 165 5.44 24.83 2.59
N GLY A 166 6.40 23.93 2.87
CA GLY A 166 7.01 23.81 4.19
C GLY A 166 6.20 22.93 5.17
N PRO A 167 6.77 22.60 6.35
CA PRO A 167 6.09 21.77 7.32
C PRO A 167 4.88 22.52 7.89
N ARG A 168 3.68 22.03 7.64
CA ARG A 168 2.50 22.43 8.43
C ARG A 168 2.54 21.67 9.75
N THR A 169 3.01 22.33 10.77
CA THR A 169 2.70 21.98 12.15
C THR A 169 1.24 22.33 12.39
N GLU A 170 0.36 21.37 12.36
CA GLU A 170 -0.97 21.54 12.95
C GLU A 170 -0.82 21.42 14.46
N LYS A 171 -1.25 22.49 15.16
CA LYS A 171 -1.46 22.50 16.60
C LYS A 171 -2.71 21.74 16.95
#